data_185f9c8d955898806f2a50076a50554b
#
_entry.id   185f9c8d955898806f2a50076a50554b
#
_cell.length_a   1.000
_cell.length_b   1.000
_cell.length_c   1.000
_cell.angle_alpha   90.00
_cell.angle_beta   90.00
_cell.angle_gamma   90.00
#
_symmetry.space_group_name_H-M   'P 1'
#
loop_
_entity.id
_entity.type
_entity.pdbx_description
1 polymer ?
#
loop_
_entity_poly.entity_id
_entity_poly.type
_entity_poly.pdbx_seq_one_letter_code
_entity_poly.pdbx_strand_id
1 'polypeptide(L)'
;MKNNCETGQQSLAINSNKKVAIKDGGIIFSTLMLLPAILHFLVLYCGVNLNSILLAFSVPKSDGGQEFSLYNFQRFFANMANPESQVYMALFNTLEYYLLKVCKYALTSIVSYFFYKKLPGHIAYKILFFLPSMIPDMVYISIFKQFISKYGPLYEFLGLFGYKMPSLLLEPSTAEGVIMFYHFWSGFGPQLLIQVGAMNRIPSDVIDAAKIDGCVGFKEFWFIILPLVFETIATYFLLGIVEIFQSTGPFLFFVGSDMPEVYTLQYWIFQQTLGGASNYPAAIGLVFTMLALPLVLISRYFINKVETVTY
;
A
#
# COMPACT_ATOMS: atom_id res chain seq x y z
N MET A 1 -10.59 37.56 54.41
CA MET A 1 -10.62 37.33 52.96
C MET A 1 -9.52 36.33 52.55
N LYS A 2 -9.43 35.15 53.18
CA LYS A 2 -8.39 34.13 52.81
C LYS A 2 -8.96 32.71 52.68
N ASN A 3 -10.25 32.47 52.79
CA ASN A 3 -10.84 31.14 52.82
C ASN A 3 -11.65 30.74 51.57
N ASN A 4 -11.67 31.54 50.50
CA ASN A 4 -12.47 31.24 49.29
C ASN A 4 -11.67 30.82 48.06
N CYS A 5 -10.32 30.63 48.17
CA CYS A 5 -9.48 30.14 47.06
C CYS A 5 -9.19 28.63 47.12
N GLU A 6 -9.37 27.97 48.26
CA GLU A 6 -9.06 26.52 48.35
C GLU A 6 -10.21 25.61 47.92
N THR A 7 -11.44 26.11 47.92
CA THR A 7 -12.61 25.33 47.47
C THR A 7 -12.77 25.23 45.96
N GLY A 8 -12.08 26.08 45.21
CA GLY A 8 -12.11 26.06 43.72
C GLY A 8 -11.15 25.07 43.04
N GLN A 9 -10.10 24.63 43.73
CA GLN A 9 -9.13 23.66 43.18
C GLN A 9 -9.47 22.19 43.43
N GLN A 10 -10.37 21.89 44.36
CA GLN A 10 -10.80 20.50 44.62
C GLN A 10 -11.91 20.00 43.71
N SER A 11 -12.58 20.87 42.91
CA SER A 11 -13.64 20.46 41.99
C SER A 11 -13.15 20.13 40.58
N LEU A 12 -11.87 20.38 40.27
CA LEU A 12 -11.23 20.06 38.97
C LEU A 12 -10.36 18.82 38.99
N ALA A 13 -10.26 18.10 40.09
CA ALA A 13 -9.82 16.70 40.10
C ALA A 13 -10.95 15.86 39.46
N ILE A 14 -11.15 16.03 38.20
CA ILE A 14 -12.04 15.22 37.36
C ILE A 14 -11.58 13.78 37.54
N ASN A 15 -12.41 13.06 38.24
CA ASN A 15 -12.51 11.63 38.45
C ASN A 15 -12.16 10.83 37.17
N SER A 16 -10.86 10.73 36.83
CA SER A 16 -10.36 10.02 35.63
C SER A 16 -10.43 8.48 35.81
N ASN A 17 -11.03 8.01 36.93
CA ASN A 17 -11.19 6.60 37.23
C ASN A 17 -12.65 6.16 37.43
N LYS A 18 -13.62 6.82 36.80
CA LYS A 18 -14.90 6.15 36.60
C LYS A 18 -14.67 5.03 35.58
N LYS A 19 -14.28 3.83 36.01
CA LYS A 19 -14.60 2.60 35.29
C LYS A 19 -16.10 2.67 35.05
N VAL A 20 -16.49 2.95 33.81
CA VAL A 20 -17.88 2.85 33.40
C VAL A 20 -18.27 1.40 33.67
N ALA A 21 -19.04 1.18 34.73
CA ALA A 21 -19.62 -0.13 35.03
C ALA A 21 -20.58 -0.40 33.86
N ILE A 22 -20.10 -1.12 32.86
CA ILE A 22 -20.90 -1.56 31.73
C ILE A 22 -21.93 -2.49 32.35
N LYS A 23 -23.20 -2.06 32.43
CA LYS A 23 -24.29 -2.92 32.87
C LYS A 23 -24.27 -4.19 32.03
N ASP A 24 -24.56 -5.36 32.62
CA ASP A 24 -24.54 -6.67 31.94
C ASP A 24 -25.26 -6.67 30.57
N GLY A 25 -26.36 -5.92 30.47
CA GLY A 25 -27.06 -5.70 29.20
C GLY A 25 -26.23 -5.00 28.11
N GLY A 26 -25.29 -4.12 28.48
CA GLY A 26 -24.40 -3.46 27.53
C GLY A 26 -23.32 -4.41 26.98
N ILE A 27 -22.82 -5.33 27.81
CA ILE A 27 -21.86 -6.34 27.39
C ILE A 27 -22.53 -7.31 26.40
N ILE A 28 -23.75 -7.80 26.76
CA ILE A 28 -24.51 -8.71 25.92
C ILE A 28 -24.81 -8.06 24.55
N PHE A 29 -25.27 -6.81 24.56
CA PHE A 29 -25.53 -6.07 23.31
C PHE A 29 -24.25 -5.91 22.46
N SER A 30 -23.15 -5.49 23.06
CA SER A 30 -21.87 -5.32 22.33
C SER A 30 -21.36 -6.64 21.78
N THR A 31 -21.46 -7.74 22.56
CA THR A 31 -21.05 -9.08 22.11
C THR A 31 -21.92 -9.56 20.95
N LEU A 32 -23.23 -9.32 21.00
CA LEU A 32 -24.17 -9.72 19.95
C LEU A 32 -23.91 -8.94 18.66
N MET A 33 -23.57 -7.64 18.76
CA MET A 33 -23.20 -6.82 17.61
C MET A 33 -21.86 -7.21 17.01
N LEU A 34 -20.91 -7.66 17.81
CA LEU A 34 -19.58 -8.12 17.37
C LEU A 34 -19.59 -9.57 16.87
N LEU A 35 -20.59 -10.37 17.25
CA LEU A 35 -20.65 -11.80 16.94
C LEU A 35 -20.51 -12.11 15.44
N PRO A 36 -21.21 -11.42 14.50
CA PRO A 36 -21.02 -11.65 13.08
C PRO A 36 -19.57 -11.39 12.62
N ALA A 37 -18.93 -10.34 13.12
CA ALA A 37 -17.53 -10.03 12.80
C ALA A 37 -16.57 -11.07 13.38
N ILE A 38 -16.80 -11.53 14.60
CA ILE A 38 -16.01 -12.59 15.25
C ILE A 38 -16.15 -13.90 14.50
N LEU A 39 -17.38 -14.31 14.15
CA LEU A 39 -17.64 -15.52 13.35
C LEU A 39 -16.98 -15.45 11.97
N HIS A 40 -17.11 -14.31 11.29
CA HIS A 40 -16.43 -14.07 10.01
C HIS A 40 -14.92 -14.24 10.15
N PHE A 41 -14.33 -13.63 11.17
CA PHE A 41 -12.88 -13.74 11.42
C PHE A 41 -12.46 -15.18 11.71
N LEU A 42 -13.16 -15.89 12.60
CA LEU A 42 -12.81 -17.27 12.97
C LEU A 42 -12.96 -18.23 11.80
N VAL A 43 -14.06 -18.16 11.05
CA VAL A 43 -14.35 -19.12 9.98
C VAL A 43 -13.52 -18.79 8.72
N LEU A 44 -13.61 -17.57 8.23
CA LEU A 44 -12.99 -17.23 6.95
C LEU A 44 -11.50 -16.90 7.11
N TYR A 45 -11.12 -16.12 8.12
CA TYR A 45 -9.71 -15.74 8.26
C TYR A 45 -8.87 -16.84 8.91
N CYS A 46 -9.24 -17.34 10.09
CA CYS A 46 -8.46 -18.39 10.76
C CYS A 46 -8.54 -19.71 9.98
N GLY A 47 -9.73 -20.12 9.51
CA GLY A 47 -9.91 -21.37 8.77
C GLY A 47 -9.13 -21.41 7.47
N VAL A 48 -9.18 -20.34 6.67
CA VAL A 48 -8.45 -20.25 5.40
C VAL A 48 -6.93 -20.19 5.62
N ASN A 49 -6.47 -19.41 6.61
CA ASN A 49 -5.03 -19.33 6.89
C ASN A 49 -4.47 -20.65 7.45
N LEU A 50 -5.20 -21.35 8.32
CA LEU A 50 -4.79 -22.68 8.79
C LEU A 50 -4.69 -23.67 7.65
N ASN A 51 -5.67 -23.70 6.74
CA ASN A 51 -5.63 -24.54 5.56
C ASN A 51 -4.43 -24.20 4.65
N SER A 52 -4.15 -22.91 4.42
CA SER A 52 -2.99 -22.47 3.64
C SER A 52 -1.68 -22.91 4.28
N ILE A 53 -1.56 -22.86 5.61
CA ILE A 53 -0.40 -23.37 6.34
C ILE A 53 -0.26 -24.88 6.15
N LEU A 54 -1.35 -25.64 6.26
CA LEU A 54 -1.32 -27.10 6.04
C LEU A 54 -0.91 -27.43 4.60
N LEU A 55 -1.43 -26.71 3.60
CA LEU A 55 -1.04 -26.87 2.21
C LEU A 55 0.45 -26.58 1.98
N ALA A 56 1.01 -25.58 2.64
CA ALA A 56 2.43 -25.24 2.52
C ALA A 56 3.35 -26.42 2.92
N PHE A 57 2.93 -27.20 3.93
CA PHE A 57 3.67 -28.37 4.43
C PHE A 57 3.22 -29.68 3.79
N SER A 58 2.41 -29.68 2.75
CA SER A 58 1.91 -30.87 2.11
C SER A 58 2.33 -30.96 0.64
N VAL A 59 2.53 -32.21 0.17
CA VAL A 59 2.81 -32.53 -1.22
C VAL A 59 1.81 -33.60 -1.68
N PRO A 60 1.20 -33.45 -2.88
CA PRO A 60 0.28 -34.43 -3.39
C PRO A 60 0.98 -35.78 -3.68
N LYS A 61 0.38 -36.89 -3.25
CA LYS A 61 0.81 -38.28 -3.57
C LYS A 61 0.16 -38.75 -4.85
N SER A 62 0.76 -39.76 -5.47
CA SER A 62 0.24 -40.40 -6.68
C SER A 62 -1.10 -41.11 -6.46
N ASP A 63 -1.45 -41.43 -5.22
CA ASP A 63 -2.70 -42.09 -4.81
C ASP A 63 -3.86 -41.07 -4.51
N GLY A 64 -3.63 -39.79 -4.76
CA GLY A 64 -4.58 -38.71 -4.51
C GLY A 64 -4.59 -38.19 -3.07
N GLY A 65 -3.75 -38.75 -2.18
CA GLY A 65 -3.54 -38.27 -0.81
C GLY A 65 -2.58 -37.07 -0.74
N GLN A 66 -2.42 -36.53 0.48
CA GLN A 66 -1.40 -35.51 0.77
C GLN A 66 -0.43 -36.07 1.81
N GLU A 67 0.87 -35.79 1.64
CA GLU A 67 1.92 -36.16 2.57
C GLU A 67 2.55 -34.90 3.16
N PHE A 68 2.83 -34.92 4.48
CA PHE A 68 3.57 -33.87 5.13
C PHE A 68 5.03 -33.89 4.66
N SER A 69 5.50 -32.76 4.10
CA SER A 69 6.85 -32.64 3.55
C SER A 69 7.33 -31.18 3.58
N LEU A 70 8.64 -31.01 3.75
CA LEU A 70 9.32 -29.72 3.59
C LEU A 70 9.78 -29.47 2.15
N TYR A 71 9.42 -30.34 1.21
CA TYR A 71 9.85 -30.25 -0.19
C TYR A 71 9.52 -28.90 -0.85
N ASN A 72 8.35 -28.31 -0.57
CA ASN A 72 7.97 -27.01 -1.12
C ASN A 72 8.94 -25.91 -0.71
N PHE A 73 9.42 -25.93 0.54
CA PHE A 73 10.41 -24.96 1.03
C PHE A 73 11.79 -25.20 0.41
N GLN A 74 12.22 -26.45 0.29
CA GLN A 74 13.49 -26.79 -0.40
C GLN A 74 13.45 -26.33 -1.85
N ARG A 75 12.35 -26.58 -2.55
CA ARG A 75 12.11 -26.10 -3.91
C ARG A 75 12.14 -24.59 -4.01
N PHE A 76 11.57 -23.88 -3.03
CA PHE A 76 11.62 -22.42 -2.97
C PHE A 76 13.06 -21.91 -2.88
N PHE A 77 13.87 -22.43 -1.96
CA PHE A 77 15.27 -22.01 -1.81
C PHE A 77 16.11 -22.37 -3.04
N ALA A 78 15.86 -23.51 -3.66
CA ALA A 78 16.51 -23.89 -4.92
C ALA A 78 16.15 -22.90 -6.06
N ASN A 79 14.88 -22.53 -6.17
CA ASN A 79 14.45 -21.53 -7.16
C ASN A 79 15.01 -20.12 -6.88
N MET A 80 15.20 -19.75 -5.60
CA MET A 80 15.84 -18.49 -5.24
C MET A 80 17.34 -18.46 -5.56
N ALA A 81 18.00 -19.61 -5.61
CA ALA A 81 19.38 -19.72 -6.04
C ALA A 81 19.57 -19.67 -7.57
N ASN A 82 18.49 -19.79 -8.34
CA ASN A 82 18.52 -19.76 -9.80
C ASN A 82 17.90 -18.46 -10.34
N PRO A 83 18.71 -17.52 -10.90
CA PRO A 83 18.21 -16.27 -11.46
C PRO A 83 17.22 -16.43 -12.63
N GLU A 84 17.23 -17.56 -13.33
CA GLU A 84 16.31 -17.82 -14.44
C GLU A 84 14.95 -18.36 -13.97
N SER A 85 14.79 -18.62 -12.66
CA SER A 85 13.51 -19.10 -12.14
C SER A 85 12.45 -18.01 -12.14
N GLN A 86 11.23 -18.38 -12.52
CA GLN A 86 10.09 -17.43 -12.50
C GLN A 86 9.84 -16.82 -11.11
N VAL A 87 10.09 -17.59 -10.03
CA VAL A 87 9.91 -17.10 -8.66
C VAL A 87 10.94 -16.03 -8.31
N TYR A 88 12.19 -16.22 -8.72
CA TYR A 88 13.26 -15.24 -8.55
C TYR A 88 12.92 -13.93 -9.30
N MET A 89 12.59 -14.03 -10.59
CA MET A 89 12.19 -12.88 -11.41
C MET A 89 10.98 -12.15 -10.80
N ALA A 90 9.94 -12.90 -10.42
CA ALA A 90 8.74 -12.33 -9.82
C ALA A 90 9.02 -11.61 -8.49
N LEU A 91 9.97 -12.09 -7.70
CA LEU A 91 10.41 -11.40 -6.48
C LEU A 91 11.12 -10.08 -6.81
N PHE A 92 12.05 -10.10 -7.76
CA PHE A 92 12.77 -8.89 -8.19
C PHE A 92 11.81 -7.83 -8.71
N ASN A 93 10.91 -8.19 -9.61
CA ASN A 93 9.86 -7.30 -10.10
C ASN A 93 9.03 -6.71 -8.93
N THR A 94 8.69 -7.54 -7.94
CA THR A 94 7.97 -7.06 -6.75
C THR A 94 8.75 -6.00 -5.99
N LEU A 95 10.08 -6.15 -5.84
CA LEU A 95 10.93 -5.18 -5.17
C LEU A 95 11.07 -3.89 -6.00
N GLU A 96 11.17 -3.98 -7.32
CA GLU A 96 11.20 -2.82 -8.22
C GLU A 96 9.91 -2.01 -8.14
N TYR A 97 8.75 -2.68 -8.16
CA TYR A 97 7.45 -2.02 -7.96
C TYR A 97 7.35 -1.36 -6.59
N TYR A 98 7.89 -1.99 -5.55
CA TYR A 98 7.92 -1.39 -4.22
C TYR A 98 8.80 -0.13 -4.18
N LEU A 99 9.99 -0.20 -4.78
CA LEU A 99 10.89 0.97 -4.87
C LEU A 99 10.22 2.13 -5.62
N LEU A 100 9.57 1.83 -6.74
CA LEU A 100 8.78 2.81 -7.48
C LEU A 100 7.67 3.43 -6.61
N LYS A 101 7.01 2.63 -5.78
CA LYS A 101 5.99 3.09 -4.83
C LYS A 101 6.56 4.02 -3.76
N VAL A 102 7.74 3.71 -3.24
CA VAL A 102 8.47 4.58 -2.29
C VAL A 102 8.81 5.92 -2.92
N CYS A 103 9.33 5.93 -4.15
CA CYS A 103 9.59 7.15 -4.92
C CYS A 103 8.31 7.97 -5.14
N LYS A 104 7.19 7.29 -5.45
CA LYS A 104 5.88 7.92 -5.58
C LYS A 104 5.44 8.57 -4.27
N TYR A 105 5.66 7.96 -3.11
CA TYR A 105 5.30 8.54 -1.81
C TYR A 105 6.05 9.85 -1.53
N ALA A 106 7.34 9.88 -1.82
CA ALA A 106 8.14 11.10 -1.68
C ALA A 106 7.64 12.21 -2.61
N LEU A 107 7.39 11.88 -3.88
CA LEU A 107 6.87 12.84 -4.84
C LEU A 107 5.47 13.35 -4.47
N THR A 108 4.59 12.45 -3.99
CA THR A 108 3.25 12.81 -3.51
C THR A 108 3.33 13.81 -2.36
N SER A 109 4.31 13.70 -1.47
CA SER A 109 4.48 14.66 -0.36
C SER A 109 4.82 16.06 -0.88
N ILE A 110 5.69 16.16 -1.89
CA ILE A 110 6.02 17.43 -2.53
C ILE A 110 4.81 18.04 -3.25
N VAL A 111 4.08 17.22 -4.01
CA VAL A 111 2.87 17.67 -4.72
C VAL A 111 1.76 18.08 -3.74
N SER A 112 1.63 17.37 -2.62
CA SER A 112 0.68 17.71 -1.55
C SER A 112 0.99 19.07 -0.94
N TYR A 113 2.27 19.41 -0.76
CA TYR A 113 2.67 20.72 -0.30
C TYR A 113 2.30 21.84 -1.29
N PHE A 114 2.44 21.60 -2.61
CA PHE A 114 1.97 22.50 -3.64
C PHE A 114 0.46 22.79 -3.51
N PHE A 115 -0.36 21.77 -3.27
CA PHE A 115 -1.81 21.93 -3.06
C PHE A 115 -2.15 22.60 -1.73
N TYR A 116 -1.42 22.30 -0.67
CA TYR A 116 -1.56 22.92 0.64
C TYR A 116 -1.34 24.43 0.54
N LYS A 117 -0.31 24.87 -0.18
CA LYS A 117 0.01 26.29 -0.42
C LYS A 117 -0.95 26.98 -1.39
N LYS A 118 -1.90 26.25 -2.00
CA LYS A 118 -2.83 26.79 -3.01
C LYS A 118 -2.14 27.58 -4.13
N LEU A 119 -1.00 27.06 -4.61
CA LEU A 119 -0.24 27.68 -5.68
C LEU A 119 -1.06 27.78 -6.99
N PRO A 120 -0.71 28.67 -7.93
CA PRO A 120 -1.47 28.86 -9.16
C PRO A 120 -1.72 27.55 -9.90
N GLY A 121 -2.95 27.32 -10.35
CA GLY A 121 -3.32 26.08 -11.05
C GLY A 121 -3.66 24.89 -10.16
N HIS A 122 -3.55 24.98 -8.82
CA HIS A 122 -3.76 23.85 -7.89
C HIS A 122 -5.11 23.14 -8.09
N ILE A 123 -6.18 23.84 -8.49
CA ILE A 123 -7.49 23.25 -8.73
C ILE A 123 -7.46 22.33 -9.96
N ALA A 124 -6.88 22.81 -11.07
CA ALA A 124 -6.77 22.02 -12.30
C ALA A 124 -5.90 20.77 -12.10
N TYR A 125 -4.74 20.92 -11.46
CA TYR A 125 -3.88 19.79 -11.13
C TYR A 125 -4.55 18.81 -10.14
N LYS A 126 -5.30 19.30 -9.16
CA LYS A 126 -6.06 18.46 -8.25
C LYS A 126 -7.05 17.57 -9.00
N ILE A 127 -7.79 18.14 -9.95
CA ILE A 127 -8.71 17.37 -10.79
C ILE A 127 -7.94 16.33 -11.61
N LEU A 128 -6.83 16.74 -12.25
CA LEU A 128 -6.02 15.85 -13.08
C LEU A 128 -5.47 14.63 -12.32
N PHE A 129 -4.96 14.82 -11.10
CA PHE A 129 -4.45 13.73 -10.28
C PHE A 129 -5.56 12.90 -9.62
N PHE A 130 -6.73 13.48 -9.42
CA PHE A 130 -7.85 12.80 -8.78
C PHE A 130 -8.71 11.99 -9.76
N LEU A 131 -8.84 12.47 -10.99
CA LEU A 131 -9.69 11.85 -12.00
C LEU A 131 -9.42 10.35 -12.19
N PRO A 132 -8.15 9.89 -12.29
CA PRO A 132 -7.86 8.46 -12.42
C PRO A 132 -8.41 7.61 -11.27
N SER A 133 -8.37 8.12 -10.05
CA SER A 133 -8.81 7.37 -8.87
C SER A 133 -10.34 7.29 -8.69
N MET A 134 -11.10 8.07 -9.48
CA MET A 134 -12.57 8.02 -9.48
C MET A 134 -13.11 6.98 -10.46
N ILE A 135 -12.29 6.53 -11.39
CA ILE A 135 -12.66 5.54 -12.39
C ILE A 135 -12.29 4.14 -11.87
N PRO A 136 -13.16 3.12 -11.98
CA PRO A 136 -12.79 1.76 -11.63
C PRO A 136 -11.53 1.31 -12.38
N ASP A 137 -10.59 0.68 -11.70
CA ASP A 137 -9.27 0.31 -12.24
C ASP A 137 -9.37 -0.46 -13.56
N MET A 138 -10.31 -1.40 -13.66
CA MET A 138 -10.52 -2.21 -14.88
C MET A 138 -10.84 -1.33 -16.09
N VAL A 139 -11.71 -0.34 -15.90
CA VAL A 139 -12.13 0.59 -16.98
C VAL A 139 -10.95 1.51 -17.33
N TYR A 140 -10.27 2.04 -16.33
CA TYR A 140 -9.14 2.94 -16.53
C TYR A 140 -7.97 2.24 -17.25
N ILE A 141 -7.65 0.99 -16.88
CA ILE A 141 -6.64 0.18 -17.57
C ILE A 141 -7.05 -0.08 -19.03
N SER A 142 -8.33 -0.39 -19.28
CA SER A 142 -8.83 -0.63 -20.63
C SER A 142 -8.71 0.61 -21.51
N ILE A 143 -9.06 1.80 -20.97
CA ILE A 143 -8.86 3.08 -21.67
C ILE A 143 -7.38 3.33 -21.94
N PHE A 144 -6.51 3.11 -20.96
CA PHE A 144 -5.07 3.29 -21.11
C PHE A 144 -4.48 2.33 -22.15
N LYS A 145 -4.85 1.04 -22.13
CA LYS A 145 -4.43 0.08 -23.17
C LYS A 145 -4.86 0.51 -24.57
N GLN A 146 -6.08 0.97 -24.73
CA GLN A 146 -6.56 1.47 -26.01
C GLN A 146 -5.79 2.72 -26.44
N PHE A 147 -5.48 3.63 -25.51
CA PHE A 147 -4.71 4.84 -25.79
C PHE A 147 -3.31 4.55 -26.32
N ILE A 148 -2.61 3.55 -25.77
CA ILE A 148 -1.25 3.16 -26.17
C ILE A 148 -1.21 2.05 -27.22
N SER A 149 -2.36 1.58 -27.72
CA SER A 149 -2.41 0.52 -28.72
C SER A 149 -1.83 0.98 -30.07
N LYS A 150 -1.48 0.00 -30.94
CA LYS A 150 -0.90 0.24 -32.27
C LYS A 150 -1.77 1.14 -33.17
N TYR A 151 -3.06 1.24 -32.90
CA TYR A 151 -4.00 2.09 -33.64
C TYR A 151 -4.70 3.08 -32.71
N GLY A 152 -4.07 3.37 -31.57
CA GLY A 152 -4.61 4.28 -30.58
C GLY A 152 -4.16 5.73 -30.78
N PRO A 153 -4.77 6.66 -30.04
CA PRO A 153 -4.49 8.09 -30.14
C PRO A 153 -3.00 8.45 -29.98
N LEU A 154 -2.28 7.74 -29.11
CA LEU A 154 -0.85 7.98 -28.89
C LEU A 154 -0.02 7.60 -30.13
N TYR A 155 -0.37 6.48 -30.77
CA TYR A 155 0.29 6.04 -32.01
C TYR A 155 0.09 7.05 -33.14
N GLU A 156 -1.14 7.52 -33.33
CA GLU A 156 -1.47 8.52 -34.35
C GLU A 156 -0.75 9.84 -34.07
N PHE A 157 -0.76 10.31 -32.83
CA PHE A 157 -0.08 11.54 -32.43
C PHE A 157 1.42 11.48 -32.68
N LEU A 158 2.10 10.40 -32.31
CA LEU A 158 3.54 10.23 -32.57
C LEU A 158 3.84 10.06 -34.05
N GLY A 159 2.91 9.47 -34.80
CA GLY A 159 2.99 9.36 -36.26
C GLY A 159 3.06 10.70 -36.99
N LEU A 160 2.42 11.76 -36.44
CA LEU A 160 2.54 13.12 -36.98
C LEU A 160 3.98 13.67 -36.95
N PHE A 161 4.78 13.18 -36.01
CA PHE A 161 6.22 13.51 -35.91
C PHE A 161 7.14 12.51 -36.60
N GLY A 162 6.57 11.59 -37.39
CA GLY A 162 7.33 10.55 -38.10
C GLY A 162 7.84 9.39 -37.26
N TYR A 163 7.41 9.31 -35.99
CA TYR A 163 7.81 8.22 -35.07
C TYR A 163 6.82 7.05 -35.16
N LYS A 164 7.32 5.88 -35.56
CA LYS A 164 6.54 4.63 -35.57
C LYS A 164 6.70 3.94 -34.22
N MET A 165 5.70 4.08 -33.37
CA MET A 165 5.70 3.45 -32.05
C MET A 165 5.58 1.93 -32.17
N PRO A 166 6.45 1.13 -31.52
CA PRO A 166 6.30 -0.33 -31.45
C PRO A 166 5.07 -0.72 -30.64
N SER A 167 4.69 -2.00 -30.69
CA SER A 167 3.60 -2.53 -29.86
C SER A 167 4.09 -2.69 -28.42
N LEU A 168 3.84 -1.70 -27.57
CA LEU A 168 4.42 -1.58 -26.23
C LEU A 168 4.08 -2.72 -25.25
N LEU A 169 2.99 -3.45 -25.49
CA LEU A 169 2.52 -4.53 -24.62
C LEU A 169 2.78 -5.94 -25.19
N LEU A 170 3.54 -6.07 -26.30
CA LEU A 170 3.84 -7.38 -26.88
C LEU A 170 5.18 -7.95 -26.43
N GLU A 171 6.10 -7.12 -26.00
CA GLU A 171 7.42 -7.54 -25.53
C GLU A 171 7.56 -7.31 -24.02
N PRO A 172 8.09 -8.28 -23.25
CA PRO A 172 8.20 -8.15 -21.78
C PRO A 172 8.94 -6.88 -21.33
N SER A 173 10.04 -6.53 -22.00
CA SER A 173 10.87 -5.38 -21.64
C SER A 173 10.16 -4.03 -21.80
N THR A 174 9.31 -3.88 -22.80
CA THR A 174 8.51 -2.67 -23.01
C THR A 174 7.24 -2.67 -22.17
N ALA A 175 6.62 -3.84 -22.03
CA ALA A 175 5.39 -4.01 -21.22
C ALA A 175 5.63 -3.67 -19.74
N GLU A 176 6.76 -4.11 -19.19
CA GLU A 176 7.15 -3.80 -17.80
C GLU A 176 7.21 -2.30 -17.55
N GLY A 177 7.95 -1.56 -18.38
CA GLY A 177 8.06 -0.11 -18.26
C GLY A 177 6.72 0.62 -18.39
N VAL A 178 5.84 0.16 -19.28
CA VAL A 178 4.49 0.70 -19.46
C VAL A 178 3.62 0.45 -18.22
N ILE A 179 3.67 -0.76 -17.64
CA ILE A 179 2.90 -1.12 -16.45
C ILE A 179 3.42 -0.34 -15.23
N MET A 180 4.75 -0.19 -15.11
CA MET A 180 5.36 0.65 -14.07
C MET A 180 4.93 2.11 -14.18
N PHE A 181 4.95 2.67 -15.38
CA PHE A 181 4.47 4.03 -15.63
C PHE A 181 3.01 4.20 -15.24
N TYR A 182 2.16 3.25 -15.67
CA TYR A 182 0.74 3.25 -15.30
C TYR A 182 0.56 3.21 -13.77
N HIS A 183 1.27 2.30 -13.09
CA HIS A 183 1.19 2.15 -11.63
C HIS A 183 1.67 3.41 -10.90
N PHE A 184 2.71 4.04 -11.40
CA PHE A 184 3.20 5.30 -10.86
C PHE A 184 2.17 6.41 -11.02
N TRP A 185 1.60 6.56 -12.23
CA TRP A 185 0.66 7.63 -12.58
C TRP A 185 -0.70 7.48 -11.89
N SER A 186 -1.31 6.29 -11.93
CA SER A 186 -2.70 6.07 -11.49
C SER A 186 -2.94 6.24 -10.00
N GLY A 187 -1.94 6.07 -9.16
CA GLY A 187 -2.11 5.95 -7.71
C GLY A 187 -1.91 7.23 -6.89
N PHE A 188 -1.88 8.42 -7.51
CA PHE A 188 -1.61 9.67 -6.77
C PHE A 188 -2.81 10.19 -5.96
N GLY A 189 -4.02 10.08 -6.50
CA GLY A 189 -5.20 10.80 -6.00
C GLY A 189 -5.51 10.62 -4.52
N PRO A 190 -5.81 9.41 -4.03
CA PRO A 190 -6.21 9.17 -2.64
C PRO A 190 -5.15 9.61 -1.64
N GLN A 191 -3.89 9.32 -1.95
CA GLN A 191 -2.76 9.64 -1.08
C GLN A 191 -2.52 11.14 -0.96
N LEU A 192 -2.66 11.89 -2.08
CA LEU A 192 -2.61 13.35 -2.09
C LEU A 192 -3.61 13.98 -1.12
N LEU A 193 -4.87 13.49 -1.13
CA LEU A 193 -5.92 14.03 -0.23
C LEU A 193 -5.57 13.86 1.23
N ILE A 194 -5.10 12.68 1.61
CA ILE A 194 -4.81 12.38 3.01
C ILE A 194 -3.61 13.22 3.48
N GLN A 195 -2.58 13.37 2.64
CA GLN A 195 -1.43 14.20 2.98
C GLN A 195 -1.77 15.69 3.03
N VAL A 196 -2.55 16.22 2.07
CA VAL A 196 -3.05 17.60 2.14
C VAL A 196 -3.93 17.79 3.37
N GLY A 197 -4.77 16.80 3.71
CA GLY A 197 -5.57 16.82 4.92
C GLY A 197 -4.73 16.87 6.20
N ALA A 198 -3.63 16.13 6.25
CA ALA A 198 -2.68 16.18 7.36
C ALA A 198 -1.99 17.55 7.46
N MET A 199 -1.53 18.10 6.34
CA MET A 199 -0.92 19.44 6.30
C MET A 199 -1.90 20.55 6.74
N ASN A 200 -3.17 20.44 6.38
CA ASN A 200 -4.20 21.40 6.79
C ASN A 200 -4.53 21.39 8.30
N ARG A 201 -4.07 20.38 9.04
CA ARG A 201 -4.23 20.33 10.50
C ARG A 201 -3.14 21.11 11.24
N ILE A 202 -2.07 21.50 10.55
CA ILE A 202 -0.99 22.30 11.15
C ILE A 202 -1.55 23.67 11.53
N PRO A 203 -1.40 24.12 12.80
CA PRO A 203 -1.86 25.43 13.23
C PRO A 203 -1.18 26.55 12.44
N SER A 204 -1.96 27.57 12.08
CA SER A 204 -1.46 28.76 11.34
C SER A 204 -0.31 29.43 12.07
N ASP A 205 -0.38 29.48 13.41
CA ASP A 205 0.62 30.15 14.26
C ASP A 205 2.01 29.55 14.09
N VAL A 206 2.11 28.22 13.89
CA VAL A 206 3.38 27.51 13.60
C VAL A 206 3.96 27.99 12.25
N ILE A 207 3.08 28.11 11.25
CA ILE A 207 3.50 28.56 9.91
C ILE A 207 3.88 30.03 9.91
N ASP A 208 3.18 30.86 10.68
CA ASP A 208 3.46 32.29 10.77
C ASP A 208 4.76 32.55 11.57
N ALA A 209 5.02 31.80 12.64
CA ALA A 209 6.31 31.81 13.33
C ALA A 209 7.46 31.43 12.39
N ALA A 210 7.29 30.35 11.61
CA ALA A 210 8.29 29.92 10.63
C ALA A 210 8.60 31.00 9.58
N LYS A 211 7.59 31.77 9.13
CA LYS A 211 7.78 32.89 8.19
C LYS A 211 8.59 34.03 8.84
N ILE A 212 8.33 34.33 10.12
CA ILE A 212 9.10 35.35 10.86
C ILE A 212 10.58 34.95 10.95
N ASP A 213 10.86 33.66 11.15
CA ASP A 213 12.21 33.09 11.17
C ASP A 213 12.84 32.96 9.77
N GLY A 214 12.15 33.42 8.71
CA GLY A 214 12.64 33.34 7.33
C GLY A 214 12.58 31.94 6.72
N CYS A 215 11.88 31.01 7.36
CA CYS A 215 11.67 29.65 6.87
C CYS A 215 10.47 29.61 5.93
N VAL A 216 10.71 29.87 4.63
CA VAL A 216 9.65 29.96 3.60
C VAL A 216 9.93 29.00 2.43
N GLY A 217 8.87 28.63 1.70
CA GLY A 217 8.96 27.80 0.49
C GLY A 217 9.50 26.42 0.76
N PHE A 218 10.53 25.98 0.04
CA PHE A 218 11.06 24.62 0.14
C PHE A 218 11.73 24.35 1.51
N LYS A 219 12.26 25.40 2.18
CA LYS A 219 12.76 25.26 3.55
C LYS A 219 11.64 24.98 4.54
N GLU A 220 10.51 25.67 4.41
CA GLU A 220 9.31 25.43 5.21
C GLU A 220 8.82 23.98 5.03
N PHE A 221 8.80 23.47 3.78
CA PHE A 221 8.43 22.08 3.52
C PHE A 221 9.31 21.08 4.27
N TRP A 222 10.65 21.21 4.14
CA TRP A 222 11.59 20.22 4.72
C TRP A 222 11.72 20.30 6.24
N PHE A 223 11.73 21.50 6.81
CA PHE A 223 12.07 21.68 8.22
C PHE A 223 10.84 21.82 9.12
N ILE A 224 9.69 22.21 8.57
CA ILE A 224 8.46 22.43 9.35
C ILE A 224 7.38 21.41 8.95
N ILE A 225 6.93 21.45 7.69
CA ILE A 225 5.78 20.66 7.26
C ILE A 225 6.06 19.16 7.31
N LEU A 226 7.17 18.71 6.72
CA LEU A 226 7.49 17.28 6.60
C LEU A 226 7.63 16.59 7.97
N PRO A 227 8.34 17.15 8.97
CA PRO A 227 8.37 16.59 10.31
C PRO A 227 7.00 16.53 10.99
N LEU A 228 6.16 17.56 10.83
CA LEU A 228 4.84 17.65 11.46
C LEU A 228 3.82 16.66 10.86
N VAL A 229 3.96 16.30 9.58
CA VAL A 229 3.10 15.29 8.93
C VAL A 229 3.77 13.92 8.83
N PHE A 230 4.95 13.74 9.45
CA PHE A 230 5.75 12.53 9.36
C PHE A 230 4.98 11.26 9.74
N GLU A 231 4.16 11.30 10.78
CA GLU A 231 3.33 10.18 11.22
C GLU A 231 2.41 9.67 10.11
N THR A 232 1.78 10.60 9.37
CA THR A 232 0.93 10.24 8.23
C THR A 232 1.74 9.59 7.10
N ILE A 233 2.91 10.14 6.77
CA ILE A 233 3.79 9.60 5.73
C ILE A 233 4.34 8.23 6.15
N ALA A 234 4.76 8.10 7.39
CA ALA A 234 5.27 6.86 7.97
C ALA A 234 4.20 5.74 7.96
N THR A 235 2.93 6.09 8.20
CA THR A 235 1.82 5.14 8.09
C THR A 235 1.69 4.61 6.65
N TYR A 236 1.84 5.45 5.63
CA TYR A 236 1.86 4.97 4.23
C TYR A 236 3.04 4.06 3.93
N PHE A 237 4.20 4.35 4.51
CA PHE A 237 5.36 3.46 4.40
C PHE A 237 5.09 2.09 4.98
N LEU A 238 4.50 2.02 6.17
CA LEU A 238 4.10 0.76 6.81
C LEU A 238 3.08 -0.01 5.97
N LEU A 239 2.03 0.67 5.51
CA LEU A 239 1.04 0.06 4.60
C LEU A 239 1.70 -0.42 3.32
N GLY A 240 2.64 0.34 2.76
CA GLY A 240 3.41 -0.05 1.59
C GLY A 240 4.18 -1.37 1.78
N ILE A 241 4.80 -1.57 2.95
CA ILE A 241 5.50 -2.84 3.28
C ILE A 241 4.50 -4.00 3.32
N VAL A 242 3.35 -3.82 3.94
CA VAL A 242 2.30 -4.86 3.98
C VAL A 242 1.82 -5.20 2.56
N GLU A 243 1.67 -4.19 1.71
CA GLU A 243 1.17 -4.36 0.35
C GLU A 243 2.21 -4.93 -0.64
N ILE A 244 3.52 -4.98 -0.30
CA ILE A 244 4.55 -5.57 -1.17
C ILE A 244 4.13 -6.95 -1.69
N PHE A 245 3.62 -7.78 -0.77
CA PHE A 245 3.30 -9.18 -1.05
C PHE A 245 1.81 -9.44 -1.24
N GLN A 246 0.96 -8.40 -1.23
CA GLN A 246 -0.49 -8.57 -1.36
C GLN A 246 -1.05 -8.00 -2.67
N SER A 247 -0.27 -7.25 -3.43
CA SER A 247 -0.75 -6.59 -4.63
C SER A 247 -0.55 -7.45 -5.88
N THR A 248 -1.64 -7.91 -6.47
CA THR A 248 -1.64 -8.44 -7.84
C THR A 248 -1.39 -7.33 -8.86
N GLY A 249 -1.50 -6.06 -8.44
CA GLY A 249 -1.32 -4.91 -9.30
C GLY A 249 -2.26 -4.89 -10.52
N PRO A 250 -1.94 -4.10 -11.51
CA PRO A 250 -2.71 -4.02 -12.75
C PRO A 250 -2.44 -5.20 -13.71
N PHE A 251 -1.56 -6.17 -13.35
CA PHE A 251 -1.07 -7.23 -14.24
C PHE A 251 -2.20 -8.07 -14.83
N LEU A 252 -3.21 -8.43 -14.03
CA LEU A 252 -4.35 -9.21 -14.47
C LEU A 252 -5.02 -8.60 -15.73
N PHE A 253 -5.08 -7.28 -15.81
CA PHE A 253 -5.73 -6.57 -16.90
C PHE A 253 -4.78 -6.18 -18.05
N PHE A 254 -3.47 -6.07 -17.77
CA PHE A 254 -2.48 -5.72 -18.79
C PHE A 254 -2.00 -6.93 -19.57
N VAL A 255 -1.55 -7.97 -18.89
CA VAL A 255 -0.73 -9.04 -19.47
C VAL A 255 -1.46 -10.38 -19.47
N GLY A 256 -2.39 -10.61 -18.53
CA GLY A 256 -3.03 -11.92 -18.40
C GLY A 256 -1.99 -13.02 -18.07
N SER A 257 -2.07 -14.17 -18.76
CA SER A 257 -1.18 -15.33 -18.56
C SER A 257 0.03 -15.38 -19.51
N ASP A 258 0.22 -14.36 -20.36
CA ASP A 258 1.07 -14.49 -21.54
C ASP A 258 2.52 -14.05 -21.35
N MET A 259 2.86 -13.36 -20.24
CA MET A 259 4.22 -12.82 -19.99
C MET A 259 4.66 -13.06 -18.53
N PRO A 260 5.11 -14.27 -18.20
CA PRO A 260 5.56 -14.60 -16.83
C PRO A 260 6.73 -13.75 -16.33
N GLU A 261 7.53 -13.20 -17.23
CA GLU A 261 8.73 -12.40 -16.95
C GLU A 261 8.40 -11.11 -16.20
N VAL A 262 7.24 -10.52 -16.45
CA VAL A 262 6.82 -9.25 -15.83
C VAL A 262 5.95 -9.43 -14.58
N TYR A 263 5.70 -10.68 -14.15
CA TYR A 263 4.85 -10.94 -13.00
C TYR A 263 5.47 -10.44 -11.70
N THR A 264 4.62 -9.87 -10.84
CA THR A 264 4.94 -9.77 -9.42
C THR A 264 4.72 -11.11 -8.73
N LEU A 265 5.34 -11.29 -7.57
CA LEU A 265 5.23 -12.53 -6.80
C LEU A 265 3.79 -12.90 -6.48
N GLN A 266 2.98 -11.92 -6.05
CA GLN A 266 1.56 -12.15 -5.75
C GLN A 266 0.76 -12.54 -7.00
N TYR A 267 1.05 -11.91 -8.14
CA TYR A 267 0.41 -12.27 -9.39
C TYR A 267 0.84 -13.65 -9.89
N TRP A 268 2.12 -14.00 -9.72
CA TRP A 268 2.62 -15.35 -10.00
C TRP A 268 1.92 -16.40 -9.12
N ILE A 269 1.81 -16.17 -7.80
CA ILE A 269 1.07 -17.02 -6.87
C ILE A 269 -0.38 -17.22 -7.35
N PHE A 270 -1.05 -16.12 -7.73
CA PHE A 270 -2.41 -16.14 -8.23
C PHE A 270 -2.55 -17.01 -9.50
N GLN A 271 -1.66 -16.85 -10.47
CA GLN A 271 -1.66 -17.63 -11.71
C GLN A 271 -1.42 -19.13 -11.44
N GLN A 272 -0.48 -19.47 -10.57
CA GLN A 272 -0.22 -20.86 -10.18
C GLN A 272 -1.46 -21.49 -9.52
N THR A 273 -2.12 -20.74 -8.66
CA THR A 273 -3.35 -21.21 -7.98
C THR A 273 -4.51 -21.42 -8.96
N LEU A 274 -4.67 -20.53 -9.94
CA LEU A 274 -5.65 -20.72 -11.04
C LEU A 274 -5.33 -21.95 -11.88
N GLY A 275 -4.04 -22.27 -12.07
CA GLY A 275 -3.58 -23.49 -12.75
C GLY A 275 -3.72 -24.76 -11.91
N GLY A 276 -4.31 -24.70 -10.71
CA GLY A 276 -4.55 -25.84 -9.83
C GLY A 276 -3.40 -26.18 -8.87
N ALA A 277 -2.28 -25.48 -8.95
CA ALA A 277 -1.17 -25.65 -7.99
C ALA A 277 -1.47 -24.85 -6.72
N SER A 278 -1.65 -25.50 -5.58
CA SER A 278 -1.95 -24.83 -4.30
C SER A 278 -0.82 -24.95 -3.26
N ASN A 279 -0.15 -26.09 -3.21
CA ASN A 279 0.83 -26.42 -2.17
C ASN A 279 2.09 -25.54 -2.23
N TYR A 280 2.71 -25.43 -3.41
CA TYR A 280 3.92 -24.62 -3.58
C TYR A 280 3.66 -23.11 -3.47
N PRO A 281 2.63 -22.53 -4.10
CA PRO A 281 2.23 -21.14 -3.84
C PRO A 281 1.95 -20.84 -2.37
N ALA A 282 1.30 -21.74 -1.64
CA ALA A 282 1.04 -21.58 -0.21
C ALA A 282 2.34 -21.53 0.62
N ALA A 283 3.33 -22.37 0.29
CA ALA A 283 4.64 -22.35 0.93
C ALA A 283 5.38 -21.04 0.69
N ILE A 284 5.33 -20.50 -0.53
CA ILE A 284 5.91 -19.19 -0.87
C ILE A 284 5.21 -18.09 -0.07
N GLY A 285 3.88 -18.04 -0.06
CA GLY A 285 3.11 -17.08 0.70
C GLY A 285 3.43 -17.10 2.20
N LEU A 286 3.64 -18.30 2.78
CA LEU A 286 4.02 -18.47 4.18
C LEU A 286 5.43 -17.89 4.47
N VAL A 287 6.42 -18.19 3.61
CA VAL A 287 7.78 -17.65 3.74
C VAL A 287 7.76 -16.13 3.72
N PHE A 288 7.05 -15.52 2.77
CA PHE A 288 6.96 -14.06 2.68
C PHE A 288 6.17 -13.44 3.82
N THR A 289 5.15 -14.10 4.35
CA THR A 289 4.46 -13.65 5.56
C THR A 289 5.42 -13.64 6.77
N MET A 290 6.24 -14.68 6.91
CA MET A 290 7.27 -14.75 7.95
C MET A 290 8.35 -13.69 7.82
N LEU A 291 8.67 -13.25 6.59
CA LEU A 291 9.62 -12.17 6.33
C LEU A 291 8.99 -10.79 6.51
N ALA A 292 7.75 -10.60 6.07
CA ALA A 292 7.04 -9.32 6.15
C ALA A 292 6.75 -8.90 7.60
N LEU A 293 6.38 -9.86 8.46
CA LEU A 293 6.02 -9.57 9.85
C LEU A 293 7.15 -8.91 10.64
N PRO A 294 8.39 -9.42 10.68
CA PRO A 294 9.52 -8.72 11.30
C PRO A 294 9.81 -7.37 10.66
N LEU A 295 9.73 -7.25 9.33
CA LEU A 295 9.96 -5.98 8.63
C LEU A 295 8.96 -4.90 9.07
N VAL A 296 7.69 -5.24 9.19
CA VAL A 296 6.65 -4.33 9.68
C VAL A 296 6.90 -3.95 11.14
N LEU A 297 7.23 -4.92 12.00
CA LEU A 297 7.49 -4.67 13.42
C LEU A 297 8.73 -3.78 13.62
N ILE A 298 9.81 -4.05 12.89
CA ILE A 298 11.04 -3.26 12.92
C ILE A 298 10.77 -1.84 12.42
N SER A 299 10.08 -1.71 11.27
CA SER A 299 9.74 -0.40 10.72
C SER A 299 8.86 0.40 11.68
N ARG A 300 7.86 -0.23 12.29
CA ARG A 300 7.01 0.38 13.32
C ARG A 300 7.81 0.83 14.54
N TYR A 301 8.77 0.01 15.00
CA TYR A 301 9.64 0.37 16.12
C TYR A 301 10.44 1.64 15.81
N PHE A 302 11.04 1.74 14.62
CA PHE A 302 11.79 2.93 14.21
C PHE A 302 10.89 4.16 14.06
N ILE A 303 9.71 4.01 13.47
CA ILE A 303 8.75 5.11 13.32
C ILE A 303 8.30 5.65 14.68
N ASN A 304 7.97 4.77 15.63
CA ASN A 304 7.55 5.17 16.98
C ASN A 304 8.69 5.81 17.78
N LYS A 305 9.96 5.63 17.40
CA LYS A 305 11.11 6.25 18.04
C LYS A 305 11.34 7.69 17.56
N VAL A 306 10.81 8.05 16.40
CA VAL A 306 10.83 9.43 15.93
C VAL A 306 9.83 10.21 16.77
N GLU A 307 10.32 11.14 17.59
CA GLU A 307 9.47 12.02 18.38
C GLU A 307 8.59 12.85 17.40
N THR A 308 7.31 12.53 17.36
CA THR A 308 6.34 13.34 16.63
C THR A 308 6.00 14.54 17.49
N VAL A 309 6.18 15.73 16.95
CA VAL A 309 5.76 16.97 17.62
C VAL A 309 4.23 17.00 17.63
N THR A 310 3.64 16.71 18.79
CA THR A 310 2.19 16.90 19.02
C THR A 310 1.96 18.36 19.42
N TYR A 311 1.08 19.06 18.72
CA TYR A 311 0.63 20.43 19.00
C TYR A 311 -0.80 20.43 19.51
#